data_b164ac83ef577664ea4a23bc56cdc4c8
#
_entry.id   b164ac83ef577664ea4a23bc56cdc4c8
#
_cell.length_a   1.000
_cell.length_b   1.000
_cell.length_c   1.000
_cell.angle_alpha   90.00
_cell.angle_beta   90.00
_cell.angle_gamma   90.00
#
_symmetry.space_group_name_H-M   'P 1'
#
loop_
_entity.id
_entity.type
_entity.pdbx_description
1 polymer ?
#
loop_
_entity_poly.entity_id
_entity_poly.type
_entity_poly.pdbx_seq_one_letter_code
_entity_poly.pdbx_strand_id
1 'polypeptide(L)'
;MKKWLFLPIFFLLCLSFVAYGLDAPKLQGYVNDYAGLISPSAKSKIEEELRAFEQSDSTQIVILTIPSLEGENIEEFGIKVAEAWKIGQQVKDNGVLFIVSREDRKIRIEVGRGLEGKLTDLMAGRIIDQVIKPRFKQGDFDGGVIAGISALIDGTRGEFKSEQRPLQRRQKGLPPFLTLFLFLGVFTLVLGSISRILSGITAAIGLPTFVYLAVLPVGILAITLLAIIGFGVGFFLPIPFFSGGSRRGGSSRYHGGGFFSGPGTGGFSSGGGGFSGGGGSFGGGGASGGW
;
A
#
# COMPACT_ATOMS: atom_id res chain seq x y z
N MET A 1 35.85 -34.82 16.17
CA MET A 1 36.09 -33.41 16.42
C MET A 1 36.03 -32.52 15.14
N LYS A 2 35.19 -32.82 14.14
CA LYS A 2 35.14 -32.02 12.87
C LYS A 2 33.79 -31.36 12.60
N LYS A 3 32.79 -31.43 13.49
CA LYS A 3 31.44 -30.89 13.24
C LYS A 3 31.23 -29.42 13.64
N TRP A 4 32.16 -28.80 14.33
CA TRP A 4 32.02 -27.42 14.82
C TRP A 4 32.59 -26.36 13.89
N LEU A 5 33.26 -26.80 12.79
CA LEU A 5 33.83 -25.84 11.83
C LEU A 5 32.82 -25.30 10.83
N PHE A 6 31.67 -25.96 10.67
CA PHE A 6 30.61 -25.53 9.72
C PHE A 6 29.69 -24.42 10.30
N LEU A 7 29.62 -24.29 11.61
CA LEU A 7 28.75 -23.28 12.25
C LEU A 7 29.17 -21.84 11.98
N PRO A 8 30.48 -21.47 12.10
CA PRO A 8 30.92 -20.11 11.78
C PRO A 8 30.85 -19.78 10.29
N ILE A 9 31.04 -20.76 9.40
CA ILE A 9 30.93 -20.55 7.95
C ILE A 9 29.46 -20.31 7.54
N PHE A 10 28.51 -21.02 8.14
CA PHE A 10 27.07 -20.78 7.94
C PHE A 10 26.66 -19.40 8.46
N PHE A 11 27.18 -18.97 9.62
CA PHE A 11 26.91 -17.65 10.18
C PHE A 11 27.53 -16.51 9.34
N LEU A 12 28.71 -16.74 8.74
CA LEU A 12 29.35 -15.78 7.85
C LEU A 12 28.60 -15.63 6.51
N LEU A 13 27.98 -16.71 6.01
CA LEU A 13 27.16 -16.69 4.77
C LEU A 13 25.82 -15.95 4.96
N CYS A 14 25.29 -15.90 6.17
CA CYS A 14 24.06 -15.16 6.50
C CYS A 14 24.23 -13.65 6.64
N LEU A 15 25.46 -13.15 6.69
CA LEU A 15 25.77 -11.74 6.96
C LEU A 15 25.89 -10.85 5.71
N SER A 16 25.65 -11.37 4.51
CA SER A 16 25.97 -10.66 3.25
C SER A 16 24.76 -10.17 2.44
N PHE A 17 23.59 -10.00 3.03
CA PHE A 17 22.52 -9.24 2.39
C PHE A 17 22.62 -7.75 2.77
N VAL A 18 23.56 -7.05 2.16
CA VAL A 18 23.50 -5.58 2.09
C VAL A 18 22.40 -5.26 1.10
N ALA A 19 21.23 -4.88 1.59
CA ALA A 19 20.16 -4.33 0.76
C ALA A 19 20.65 -2.94 0.27
N TYR A 20 21.13 -2.86 -0.95
CA TYR A 20 21.33 -1.57 -1.62
C TYR A 20 19.95 -1.01 -1.97
N GLY A 21 19.50 0.00 -1.24
CA GLY A 21 18.29 0.74 -1.62
C GLY A 21 18.55 1.56 -2.89
N LEU A 22 17.54 1.71 -3.74
CA LEU A 22 17.60 2.51 -4.97
C LEU A 22 17.92 3.96 -4.63
N ASP A 23 18.97 4.55 -5.22
CA ASP A 23 19.31 5.95 -4.98
C ASP A 23 18.37 6.90 -5.71
N ALA A 24 18.15 8.09 -5.12
CA ALA A 24 17.38 9.14 -5.77
C ALA A 24 18.09 9.58 -7.06
N PRO A 25 17.42 9.50 -8.24
CA PRO A 25 18.04 9.91 -9.49
C PRO A 25 18.30 11.43 -9.50
N LYS A 26 19.10 11.88 -10.45
CA LYS A 26 19.45 13.32 -10.55
C LYS A 26 18.22 14.13 -10.95
N LEU A 27 17.94 15.21 -10.22
CA LEU A 27 16.92 16.18 -10.61
C LEU A 27 17.36 16.97 -11.85
N GLN A 28 16.55 16.96 -12.92
CA GLN A 28 16.84 17.66 -14.19
C GLN A 28 15.88 18.82 -14.45
N GLY A 29 14.63 18.71 -14.02
CA GLY A 29 13.57 19.68 -14.28
C GLY A 29 12.28 19.30 -13.57
N TYR A 30 11.16 19.82 -14.00
CA TYR A 30 9.85 19.43 -13.49
C TYR A 30 9.48 18.00 -13.92
N VAL A 31 9.95 17.55 -15.10
CA VAL A 31 9.68 16.23 -15.64
C VAL A 31 10.97 15.41 -15.78
N ASN A 32 11.14 14.45 -14.91
CA ASN A 32 12.29 13.54 -14.83
C ASN A 32 11.87 12.16 -15.32
N ASP A 33 11.90 11.97 -16.63
CA ASP A 33 11.44 10.73 -17.28
C ASP A 33 12.60 9.76 -17.53
N TYR A 34 12.89 8.90 -16.54
CA TYR A 34 13.90 7.85 -16.64
C TYR A 34 13.35 6.53 -17.19
N ALA A 35 12.03 6.37 -17.23
CA ALA A 35 11.36 5.18 -17.78
C ALA A 35 11.02 5.29 -19.27
N GLY A 36 11.19 6.46 -19.86
CA GLY A 36 10.75 6.72 -21.24
C GLY A 36 9.25 6.52 -21.43
N LEU A 37 8.46 6.94 -20.45
CA LEU A 37 7.00 6.80 -20.45
C LEU A 37 6.31 7.98 -21.13
N ILE A 38 6.95 9.16 -21.14
CA ILE A 38 6.35 10.41 -21.56
C ILE A 38 6.95 10.81 -22.92
N SER A 39 6.09 11.09 -23.90
CA SER A 39 6.58 11.54 -25.20
C SER A 39 7.28 12.91 -25.09
N PRO A 40 8.25 13.21 -25.98
CA PRO A 40 8.96 14.50 -25.95
C PRO A 40 8.01 15.72 -26.05
N SER A 41 6.94 15.59 -26.82
CA SER A 41 5.93 16.65 -26.97
C SER A 41 5.13 16.86 -25.68
N ALA A 42 4.70 15.78 -25.02
CA ALA A 42 4.02 15.86 -23.73
C ALA A 42 4.97 16.40 -22.64
N LYS A 43 6.23 15.94 -22.61
CA LYS A 43 7.24 16.44 -21.66
C LYS A 43 7.41 17.95 -21.76
N SER A 44 7.59 18.50 -22.97
CA SER A 44 7.76 19.94 -23.16
C SER A 44 6.54 20.75 -22.70
N LYS A 45 5.33 20.25 -23.02
CA LYS A 45 4.08 20.89 -22.59
C LYS A 45 3.93 20.90 -21.08
N ILE A 46 4.22 19.79 -20.44
CA ILE A 46 4.13 19.64 -18.97
C ILE A 46 5.16 20.53 -18.27
N GLU A 47 6.40 20.58 -18.77
CA GLU A 47 7.45 21.45 -18.24
C GLU A 47 7.03 22.93 -18.26
N GLU A 48 6.40 23.39 -19.35
CA GLU A 48 5.90 24.75 -19.48
C GLU A 48 4.74 25.03 -18.51
N GLU A 49 3.77 24.11 -18.43
CA GLU A 49 2.62 24.21 -17.53
C GLU A 49 3.05 24.26 -16.07
N LEU A 50 3.94 23.36 -15.62
CA LEU A 50 4.41 23.32 -14.24
C LEU A 50 5.26 24.53 -13.88
N ARG A 51 6.07 25.02 -14.80
CA ARG A 51 6.83 26.27 -14.62
C ARG A 51 5.90 27.48 -14.45
N ALA A 52 4.89 27.61 -15.29
CA ALA A 52 3.90 28.68 -15.20
C ALA A 52 3.09 28.58 -13.90
N PHE A 53 2.77 27.37 -13.48
CA PHE A 53 2.06 27.11 -12.22
C PHE A 53 2.89 27.52 -11.01
N GLU A 54 4.16 27.12 -10.91
CA GLU A 54 5.03 27.52 -9.80
C GLU A 54 5.20 29.04 -9.73
N GLN A 55 5.33 29.72 -10.87
CA GLN A 55 5.42 31.19 -10.91
C GLN A 55 4.16 31.88 -10.39
N SER A 56 2.98 31.31 -10.62
CA SER A 56 1.68 31.92 -10.25
C SER A 56 1.24 31.58 -8.84
N ASP A 57 1.47 30.33 -8.39
CA ASP A 57 0.96 29.79 -7.12
C ASP A 57 2.07 29.55 -6.08
N SER A 58 3.32 29.54 -6.51
CA SER A 58 4.51 29.16 -5.74
C SER A 58 4.59 27.69 -5.32
N THR A 59 3.62 26.87 -5.64
CA THR A 59 3.62 25.42 -5.41
C THR A 59 4.47 24.72 -6.46
N GLN A 60 5.38 23.86 -6.02
CA GLN A 60 6.27 23.11 -6.91
C GLN A 60 5.78 21.68 -7.09
N ILE A 61 5.40 21.31 -8.30
CA ILE A 61 5.04 19.93 -8.66
C ILE A 61 6.14 19.36 -9.56
N VAL A 62 6.65 18.19 -9.18
CA VAL A 62 7.71 17.50 -9.92
C VAL A 62 7.27 16.07 -10.23
N ILE A 63 7.64 15.60 -11.42
CA ILE A 63 7.33 14.25 -11.89
C ILE A 63 8.61 13.43 -11.98
N LEU A 64 8.52 12.20 -11.52
CA LEU A 64 9.55 11.18 -11.66
C LEU A 64 8.95 9.93 -12.29
N THR A 65 9.50 9.48 -13.40
CA THR A 65 9.23 8.12 -13.88
C THR A 65 10.50 7.29 -13.79
N ILE A 66 10.40 6.06 -13.32
CA ILE A 66 11.49 5.11 -13.20
C ILE A 66 11.11 3.78 -13.85
N PRO A 67 12.10 3.02 -14.37
CA PRO A 67 11.85 1.69 -14.91
C PRO A 67 11.26 0.74 -13.87
N SER A 68 11.91 0.60 -12.73
CA SER A 68 11.52 -0.29 -11.63
C SER A 68 11.99 0.27 -10.28
N LEU A 69 11.32 -0.17 -9.22
CA LEU A 69 11.71 0.08 -7.82
C LEU A 69 12.74 -0.94 -7.31
N GLU A 70 13.11 -1.95 -8.11
CA GLU A 70 14.04 -3.02 -7.72
C GLU A 70 13.66 -3.73 -6.41
N GLY A 71 12.35 -3.77 -6.11
CA GLY A 71 11.82 -4.39 -4.90
C GLY A 71 11.66 -3.42 -3.72
N GLU A 72 12.08 -2.18 -3.85
CA GLU A 72 11.90 -1.14 -2.81
C GLU A 72 10.41 -0.75 -2.66
N ASN A 73 10.08 -0.23 -1.48
CA ASN A 73 8.76 0.30 -1.22
C ASN A 73 8.63 1.68 -1.85
N ILE A 74 7.56 1.92 -2.63
CA ILE A 74 7.36 3.18 -3.35
C ILE A 74 7.14 4.37 -2.38
N GLU A 75 6.59 4.14 -1.20
CA GLU A 75 6.38 5.15 -0.18
C GLU A 75 7.73 5.60 0.41
N GLU A 76 8.60 4.66 0.76
CA GLU A 76 9.93 4.95 1.30
C GLU A 76 10.81 5.62 0.24
N PHE A 77 10.79 5.09 -0.98
CA PHE A 77 11.49 5.69 -2.11
C PHE A 77 11.00 7.10 -2.42
N GLY A 78 9.68 7.33 -2.37
CA GLY A 78 9.07 8.64 -2.61
C GLY A 78 9.54 9.70 -1.63
N ILE A 79 9.55 9.40 -0.33
CA ILE A 79 10.05 10.30 0.71
C ILE A 79 11.55 10.59 0.48
N LYS A 80 12.35 9.55 0.23
CA LYS A 80 13.80 9.67 -0.04
C LYS A 80 14.09 10.60 -1.21
N VAL A 81 13.35 10.46 -2.32
CA VAL A 81 13.49 11.32 -3.50
C VAL A 81 13.04 12.75 -3.20
N ALA A 82 11.88 12.93 -2.55
CA ALA A 82 11.35 14.24 -2.23
C ALA A 82 12.30 15.04 -1.32
N GLU A 83 12.90 14.38 -0.33
CA GLU A 83 13.90 14.97 0.57
C GLU A 83 15.23 15.27 -0.14
N ALA A 84 15.72 14.34 -0.97
CA ALA A 84 16.94 14.53 -1.74
C ALA A 84 16.84 15.69 -2.73
N TRP A 85 15.68 15.83 -3.37
CA TRP A 85 15.40 16.89 -4.35
C TRP A 85 14.96 18.20 -3.71
N LYS A 86 14.61 18.19 -2.43
CA LYS A 86 14.16 19.37 -1.66
C LYS A 86 13.01 20.11 -2.36
N ILE A 87 12.02 19.35 -2.85
CA ILE A 87 10.90 19.90 -3.63
C ILE A 87 10.05 20.83 -2.74
N GLY A 88 9.61 21.97 -3.31
CA GLY A 88 8.86 22.99 -2.60
C GLY A 88 9.72 23.98 -1.83
N GLN A 89 9.09 24.99 -1.24
CA GLN A 89 9.75 26.05 -0.49
C GLN A 89 9.91 25.66 0.99
N GLN A 90 11.09 25.89 1.57
CA GLN A 90 11.45 25.51 2.93
C GLN A 90 10.47 25.99 4.01
N VAL A 91 9.85 27.16 3.84
CA VAL A 91 8.92 27.74 4.83
C VAL A 91 7.48 27.30 4.58
N LYS A 92 7.15 27.03 3.32
CA LYS A 92 5.77 26.73 2.92
C LYS A 92 5.49 25.24 2.81
N ASP A 93 6.51 24.40 2.71
CA ASP A 93 6.42 22.95 2.48
C ASP A 93 5.39 22.60 1.38
N ASN A 94 5.41 23.38 0.29
CA ASN A 94 4.42 23.36 -0.78
C ASN A 94 4.90 22.59 -2.01
N GLY A 95 5.56 21.46 -1.79
CA GLY A 95 6.02 20.55 -2.82
C GLY A 95 5.06 19.39 -3.07
N VAL A 96 4.98 18.92 -4.31
CA VAL A 96 4.30 17.67 -4.69
C VAL A 96 5.24 16.86 -5.58
N LEU A 97 5.42 15.59 -5.27
CA LEU A 97 6.17 14.66 -6.11
C LEU A 97 5.24 13.56 -6.64
N PHE A 98 5.12 13.49 -7.97
CA PHE A 98 4.36 12.47 -8.67
C PHE A 98 5.31 11.42 -9.25
N ILE A 99 5.28 10.20 -8.71
CA ILE A 99 6.16 9.08 -9.08
C ILE A 99 5.37 8.02 -9.85
N VAL A 100 5.99 7.50 -10.91
CA VAL A 100 5.47 6.36 -11.68
C VAL A 100 6.58 5.33 -11.85
N SER A 101 6.38 4.13 -11.33
CA SER A 101 7.22 2.97 -11.63
C SER A 101 6.57 2.13 -12.71
N ARG A 102 7.24 2.01 -13.86
CA ARG A 102 6.69 1.40 -15.07
C ARG A 102 6.48 -0.11 -14.94
N GLU A 103 7.50 -0.84 -14.57
CA GLU A 103 7.48 -2.31 -14.51
C GLU A 103 6.66 -2.82 -13.32
N ASP A 104 6.75 -2.13 -12.18
CA ASP A 104 5.97 -2.45 -10.97
C ASP A 104 4.51 -2.02 -11.10
N ARG A 105 4.17 -1.20 -12.10
CA ARG A 105 2.85 -0.60 -12.29
C ARG A 105 2.35 0.11 -11.03
N LYS A 106 3.22 0.87 -10.41
CA LYS A 106 2.93 1.62 -9.19
C LYS A 106 2.97 3.11 -9.44
N ILE A 107 2.09 3.82 -8.75
CA ILE A 107 1.97 5.27 -8.75
C ILE A 107 2.04 5.74 -7.31
N ARG A 108 2.76 6.83 -7.05
CA ARG A 108 2.78 7.52 -5.78
C ARG A 108 2.67 9.02 -5.99
N ILE A 109 1.89 9.68 -5.16
CA ILE A 109 1.86 11.13 -5.02
C ILE A 109 2.29 11.43 -3.60
N GLU A 110 3.46 12.05 -3.44
CA GLU A 110 3.95 12.60 -2.17
C GLU A 110 3.51 14.05 -2.06
N VAL A 111 2.99 14.43 -0.90
CA VAL A 111 2.47 15.78 -0.64
C VAL A 111 3.26 16.42 0.48
N GLY A 112 3.78 17.61 0.23
CA GLY A 112 4.44 18.43 1.25
C GLY A 112 3.46 18.86 2.34
N ARG A 113 3.95 19.00 3.57
CA ARG A 113 3.12 19.28 4.76
C ARG A 113 2.25 20.51 4.62
N GLY A 114 2.72 21.55 3.94
CA GLY A 114 1.95 22.78 3.73
C GLY A 114 0.75 22.63 2.81
N LEU A 115 0.68 21.52 2.05
CA LEU A 115 -0.41 21.24 1.13
C LEU A 115 -1.42 20.21 1.65
N GLU A 116 -1.12 19.49 2.75
CA GLU A 116 -1.98 18.41 3.28
C GLU A 116 -3.42 18.88 3.59
N GLY A 117 -3.57 20.15 3.96
CA GLY A 117 -4.90 20.74 4.20
C GLY A 117 -5.76 20.90 2.96
N LYS A 118 -5.14 21.03 1.77
CA LYS A 118 -5.83 21.20 0.48
C LYS A 118 -5.80 19.92 -0.34
N LEU A 119 -4.62 19.36 -0.52
CA LEU A 119 -4.39 18.09 -1.22
C LEU A 119 -4.22 16.97 -0.20
N THR A 120 -5.33 16.50 0.36
CA THR A 120 -5.34 15.42 1.36
C THR A 120 -4.98 14.07 0.73
N ASP A 121 -4.55 13.08 1.55
CA ASP A 121 -4.27 11.70 1.11
C ASP A 121 -5.46 11.09 0.36
N LEU A 122 -6.67 11.35 0.84
CA LEU A 122 -7.90 10.89 0.19
C LEU A 122 -8.05 11.49 -1.21
N MET A 123 -7.71 12.77 -1.38
CA MET A 123 -7.79 13.47 -2.65
C MET A 123 -6.69 12.95 -3.61
N ALA A 124 -5.46 12.82 -3.14
CA ALA A 124 -4.38 12.20 -3.91
C ALA A 124 -4.74 10.78 -4.37
N GLY A 125 -5.34 9.96 -3.49
CA GLY A 125 -5.82 8.62 -3.85
C GLY A 125 -6.93 8.64 -4.91
N ARG A 126 -7.85 9.61 -4.87
CA ARG A 126 -8.89 9.78 -5.88
C ARG A 126 -8.31 10.21 -7.23
N ILE A 127 -7.34 11.10 -7.24
CA ILE A 127 -6.63 11.49 -8.47
C ILE A 127 -5.98 10.27 -9.11
N ILE A 128 -5.29 9.44 -8.32
CA ILE A 128 -4.71 8.19 -8.84
C ILE A 128 -5.79 7.28 -9.40
N ASP A 129 -6.83 6.96 -8.62
CA ASP A 129 -7.80 5.93 -8.99
C ASP A 129 -8.78 6.35 -10.08
N GLN A 130 -9.18 7.65 -10.13
CA GLN A 130 -10.23 8.14 -11.02
C GLN A 130 -9.69 8.82 -12.27
N VAL A 131 -8.50 9.43 -12.20
CA VAL A 131 -7.94 10.24 -13.29
C VAL A 131 -6.78 9.52 -13.99
N ILE A 132 -5.76 9.08 -13.22
CA ILE A 132 -4.52 8.54 -13.79
C ILE A 132 -4.67 7.08 -14.21
N LYS A 133 -5.07 6.24 -13.29
CA LYS A 133 -5.14 4.78 -13.45
C LYS A 133 -6.02 4.29 -14.62
N PRO A 134 -7.19 4.87 -14.92
CA PRO A 134 -7.99 4.43 -16.06
C PRO A 134 -7.27 4.62 -17.39
N ARG A 135 -6.50 5.71 -17.55
CA ARG A 135 -5.72 6.01 -18.76
C ARG A 135 -4.50 5.08 -18.87
N PHE A 136 -3.77 4.89 -17.77
CA PHE A 136 -2.62 3.98 -17.73
C PHE A 136 -3.00 2.53 -18.06
N LYS A 137 -4.19 2.07 -17.65
CA LYS A 137 -4.72 0.76 -18.04
C LYS A 137 -4.99 0.62 -19.53
N GLN A 138 -5.23 1.73 -20.21
CA GLN A 138 -5.42 1.78 -21.67
C GLN A 138 -4.10 1.99 -22.42
N GLY A 139 -2.97 2.15 -21.71
CA GLY A 139 -1.66 2.46 -22.29
C GLY A 139 -1.48 3.94 -22.64
N ASP A 140 -2.46 4.80 -22.32
CA ASP A 140 -2.38 6.25 -22.51
C ASP A 140 -1.61 6.89 -21.35
N PHE A 141 -0.27 6.78 -21.40
CA PHE A 141 0.60 7.33 -20.36
C PHE A 141 0.68 8.85 -20.43
N ASP A 142 0.82 9.42 -21.61
CA ASP A 142 0.86 10.87 -21.80
C ASP A 142 -0.42 11.52 -21.28
N GLY A 143 -1.58 11.03 -21.72
CA GLY A 143 -2.88 11.55 -21.29
C GLY A 143 -3.12 11.34 -19.79
N GLY A 144 -2.62 10.23 -19.22
CA GLY A 144 -2.72 9.95 -17.79
C GLY A 144 -1.89 10.91 -16.96
N VAL A 145 -0.66 11.21 -17.37
CA VAL A 145 0.23 12.17 -16.69
C VAL A 145 -0.32 13.59 -16.80
N ILE A 146 -0.70 14.03 -18.00
CA ILE A 146 -1.26 15.39 -18.22
C ILE A 146 -2.53 15.60 -17.37
N ALA A 147 -3.47 14.65 -17.41
CA ALA A 147 -4.69 14.75 -16.62
C ALA A 147 -4.43 14.68 -15.10
N GLY A 148 -3.45 13.86 -14.69
CA GLY A 148 -3.00 13.78 -13.31
C GLY A 148 -2.45 15.10 -12.79
N ILE A 149 -1.62 15.78 -13.59
CA ILE A 149 -1.05 17.09 -13.26
C ILE A 149 -2.15 18.14 -13.14
N SER A 150 -3.05 18.23 -14.12
CA SER A 150 -4.17 19.17 -14.05
C SER A 150 -5.00 18.95 -12.78
N ALA A 151 -5.29 17.68 -12.44
CA ALA A 151 -6.01 17.35 -11.21
C ALA A 151 -5.21 17.67 -9.92
N LEU A 152 -3.87 17.55 -9.95
CA LEU A 152 -3.01 17.95 -8.84
C LEU A 152 -3.00 19.47 -8.66
N ILE A 153 -2.92 20.24 -9.74
CA ILE A 153 -3.02 21.70 -9.73
C ILE A 153 -4.35 22.13 -9.10
N ASP A 154 -5.47 21.56 -9.58
CA ASP A 154 -6.80 21.84 -9.03
C ASP A 154 -6.88 21.44 -7.54
N GLY A 155 -6.28 20.30 -7.18
CA GLY A 155 -6.21 19.82 -5.80
C GLY A 155 -5.47 20.77 -4.86
N THR A 156 -4.32 21.31 -5.30
CA THR A 156 -3.55 22.27 -4.49
C THR A 156 -4.26 23.60 -4.31
N ARG A 157 -5.12 23.99 -5.27
CA ARG A 157 -6.00 25.16 -5.16
C ARG A 157 -7.26 24.91 -4.31
N GLY A 158 -7.59 23.63 -4.07
CA GLY A 158 -8.83 23.24 -3.41
C GLY A 158 -10.04 23.19 -4.35
N GLU A 159 -9.80 23.17 -5.66
CA GLU A 159 -10.82 23.22 -6.72
C GLU A 159 -11.17 21.83 -7.27
N PHE A 160 -10.38 20.80 -6.93
CA PHE A 160 -10.58 19.44 -7.43
C PHE A 160 -11.93 18.87 -6.99
N LYS A 161 -12.84 18.70 -7.94
CA LYS A 161 -14.14 18.02 -7.74
C LYS A 161 -14.02 16.58 -8.19
N SER A 162 -13.76 15.67 -7.27
CA SER A 162 -13.90 14.25 -7.58
C SER A 162 -15.36 13.92 -7.85
N GLU A 163 -15.66 13.19 -8.91
CA GLU A 163 -16.93 12.47 -8.95
C GLU A 163 -17.02 11.63 -7.67
N GLN A 164 -18.09 11.81 -6.90
CA GLN A 164 -18.35 11.07 -5.66
C GLN A 164 -18.72 9.61 -5.98
N ARG A 165 -17.92 8.94 -6.79
CA ARG A 165 -17.96 7.48 -6.78
C ARG A 165 -17.35 7.07 -5.44
N PRO A 166 -18.15 6.43 -4.56
CA PRO A 166 -17.59 5.92 -3.31
C PRO A 166 -16.35 5.11 -3.70
N LEU A 167 -15.20 5.47 -3.15
CA LEU A 167 -14.00 4.64 -3.28
C LEU A 167 -14.46 3.25 -2.90
N GLN A 168 -14.61 2.36 -3.87
CA GLN A 168 -14.81 0.95 -3.57
C GLN A 168 -13.53 0.52 -2.87
N ARG A 169 -13.52 0.76 -1.56
CA ARG A 169 -12.58 0.16 -0.64
C ARG A 169 -12.75 -1.31 -0.90
N ARG A 170 -11.87 -1.85 -1.71
CA ARG A 170 -11.80 -3.28 -1.98
C ARG A 170 -11.49 -3.90 -0.63
N GLN A 171 -12.56 -4.11 0.14
CA GLN A 171 -12.47 -4.89 1.35
C GLN A 171 -11.92 -6.23 0.90
N LYS A 172 -10.64 -6.45 1.12
CA LYS A 172 -10.03 -7.78 1.14
C LYS A 172 -10.56 -8.53 2.37
N GLY A 173 -11.85 -8.42 2.62
CA GLY A 173 -12.55 -9.28 3.56
C GLY A 173 -12.68 -10.65 2.92
N LEU A 174 -12.59 -11.66 3.72
CA LEU A 174 -12.95 -13.01 3.30
C LEU A 174 -14.35 -12.95 2.67
N PRO A 175 -14.56 -13.62 1.53
CA PRO A 175 -15.88 -13.64 0.90
C PRO A 175 -16.93 -14.04 1.93
N PRO A 176 -18.15 -13.46 1.89
CA PRO A 176 -19.18 -13.67 2.93
C PRO A 176 -19.46 -15.14 3.23
N PHE A 177 -19.37 -16.01 2.22
CA PHE A 177 -19.54 -17.46 2.40
C PHE A 177 -18.42 -18.09 3.23
N LEU A 178 -17.17 -17.59 3.11
CA LEU A 178 -16.04 -18.13 3.88
C LEU A 178 -16.09 -17.68 5.35
N THR A 179 -16.55 -16.45 5.62
CA THR A 179 -16.82 -15.96 6.98
C THR A 179 -17.94 -16.77 7.65
N LEU A 180 -19.01 -17.08 6.91
CA LEU A 180 -20.11 -17.91 7.38
C LEU A 180 -19.63 -19.33 7.68
N PHE A 181 -18.80 -19.91 6.81
CA PHE A 181 -18.20 -21.24 6.98
C PHE A 181 -17.32 -21.32 8.23
N LEU A 182 -16.44 -20.33 8.44
CA LEU A 182 -15.60 -20.25 9.63
C LEU A 182 -16.44 -20.11 10.91
N PHE A 183 -17.48 -19.25 10.86
CA PHE A 183 -18.40 -19.07 11.98
C PHE A 183 -19.12 -20.38 12.34
N LEU A 184 -19.66 -21.08 11.32
CA LEU A 184 -20.33 -22.37 11.51
C LEU A 184 -19.39 -23.43 12.07
N GLY A 185 -18.11 -23.47 11.60
CA GLY A 185 -17.09 -24.36 12.09
C GLY A 185 -16.75 -24.12 13.57
N VAL A 186 -16.52 -22.85 13.93
CA VAL A 186 -16.25 -22.48 15.34
C VAL A 186 -17.47 -22.79 16.21
N PHE A 187 -18.69 -22.50 15.74
CA PHE A 187 -19.92 -22.76 16.47
C PHE A 187 -20.14 -24.26 16.73
N THR A 188 -19.87 -25.11 15.73
CA THR A 188 -19.97 -26.57 15.89
C THR A 188 -18.91 -27.10 16.87
N LEU A 189 -17.69 -26.57 16.89
CA LEU A 189 -16.66 -26.92 17.86
C LEU A 189 -17.03 -26.53 19.30
N VAL A 190 -17.58 -25.31 19.47
CA VAL A 190 -18.07 -24.85 20.79
C VAL A 190 -19.21 -25.73 21.30
N LEU A 191 -20.19 -26.05 20.46
CA LEU A 191 -21.29 -26.94 20.81
C LEU A 191 -20.79 -28.38 21.08
N GLY A 192 -19.76 -28.84 20.37
CA GLY A 192 -19.14 -30.14 20.57
C GLY A 192 -18.45 -30.30 21.95
N SER A 193 -18.02 -29.19 22.56
CA SER A 193 -17.47 -29.18 23.90
C SER A 193 -18.54 -29.41 24.98
N ILE A 194 -19.80 -29.11 24.67
CA ILE A 194 -20.94 -29.29 25.60
C ILE A 194 -21.60 -30.66 25.39
N SER A 195 -21.87 -31.04 24.14
CA SER A 195 -22.51 -32.29 23.78
C SER A 195 -22.17 -32.74 22.36
N ARG A 196 -21.65 -33.96 22.18
CA ARG A 196 -21.31 -34.54 20.89
C ARG A 196 -22.52 -34.69 19.96
N ILE A 197 -23.69 -35.01 20.57
CA ILE A 197 -24.95 -35.15 19.81
C ILE A 197 -25.40 -33.80 19.25
N LEU A 198 -25.29 -32.73 20.04
CA LEU A 198 -25.68 -31.39 19.66
C LEU A 198 -24.79 -30.87 18.53
N SER A 199 -23.47 -31.11 18.60
CA SER A 199 -22.52 -30.78 17.54
C SER A 199 -22.81 -31.54 16.23
N GLY A 200 -23.17 -32.83 16.33
CA GLY A 200 -23.56 -33.63 15.17
C GLY A 200 -24.81 -33.09 14.48
N ILE A 201 -25.82 -32.71 15.24
CA ILE A 201 -27.09 -32.15 14.71
C ILE A 201 -26.82 -30.79 14.03
N THR A 202 -26.05 -29.91 14.67
CA THR A 202 -25.72 -28.60 14.08
C THR A 202 -24.90 -28.71 12.79
N ALA A 203 -23.95 -29.63 12.72
CA ALA A 203 -23.17 -29.90 11.52
C ALA A 203 -24.03 -30.57 10.42
N ALA A 204 -24.96 -31.45 10.78
CA ALA A 204 -25.88 -32.10 9.84
C ALA A 204 -26.84 -31.14 9.17
N ILE A 205 -27.25 -30.09 9.87
CA ILE A 205 -28.14 -29.04 9.31
C ILE A 205 -27.29 -27.95 8.62
N GLY A 206 -26.22 -27.51 9.25
CA GLY A 206 -25.41 -26.37 8.81
C GLY A 206 -24.67 -26.62 7.50
N LEU A 207 -24.13 -27.82 7.29
CA LEU A 207 -23.33 -28.12 6.11
C LEU A 207 -24.16 -28.20 4.82
N PRO A 208 -25.32 -28.88 4.77
CA PRO A 208 -26.20 -28.83 3.61
C PRO A 208 -26.78 -27.44 3.34
N THR A 209 -27.17 -26.72 4.39
CA THR A 209 -27.71 -25.36 4.26
C THR A 209 -26.65 -24.41 3.68
N PHE A 210 -25.41 -24.54 4.11
CA PHE A 210 -24.28 -23.77 3.57
C PHE A 210 -24.05 -24.06 2.08
N VAL A 211 -24.02 -25.34 1.71
CA VAL A 211 -23.79 -25.74 0.29
C VAL A 211 -24.95 -25.28 -0.60
N TYR A 212 -26.19 -25.39 -0.11
CA TYR A 212 -27.37 -24.90 -0.83
C TYR A 212 -27.34 -23.40 -1.09
N LEU A 213 -26.91 -22.61 -0.09
CA LEU A 213 -26.80 -21.15 -0.21
C LEU A 213 -25.58 -20.69 -1.05
N ALA A 214 -24.48 -21.47 -1.04
CA ALA A 214 -23.19 -21.04 -1.63
C ALA A 214 -22.97 -21.53 -3.07
N VAL A 215 -23.54 -22.67 -3.49
CA VAL A 215 -23.06 -23.39 -4.68
C VAL A 215 -24.10 -23.63 -5.76
N LEU A 216 -25.44 -23.47 -5.53
CA LEU A 216 -26.50 -23.79 -6.49
C LEU A 216 -27.45 -24.95 -6.08
N PRO A 217 -28.63 -25.13 -6.73
CA PRO A 217 -29.61 -26.12 -6.34
C PRO A 217 -29.04 -27.54 -6.49
N VAL A 218 -28.63 -28.09 -5.38
CA VAL A 218 -28.11 -29.47 -5.26
C VAL A 218 -29.32 -30.41 -5.11
N GLY A 219 -29.31 -31.49 -5.84
CA GLY A 219 -30.40 -32.48 -5.75
C GLY A 219 -30.55 -33.09 -4.34
N ILE A 220 -31.75 -33.54 -4.00
CA ILE A 220 -32.11 -34.07 -2.67
C ILE A 220 -31.11 -35.14 -2.18
N LEU A 221 -30.62 -35.98 -3.08
CA LEU A 221 -29.69 -37.07 -2.76
C LEU A 221 -28.32 -36.52 -2.27
N ALA A 222 -27.82 -35.42 -2.83
CA ALA A 222 -26.59 -34.78 -2.39
C ALA A 222 -26.76 -34.08 -1.03
N ILE A 223 -27.94 -33.48 -0.79
CA ILE A 223 -28.28 -32.86 0.50
C ILE A 223 -28.29 -33.88 1.64
N THR A 224 -28.90 -35.06 1.40
CA THR A 224 -28.95 -36.14 2.41
C THR A 224 -27.56 -36.70 2.70
N LEU A 225 -26.72 -36.87 1.66
CA LEU A 225 -25.35 -37.35 1.83
C LEU A 225 -24.48 -36.34 2.61
N LEU A 226 -24.63 -35.06 2.33
CA LEU A 226 -23.96 -33.97 3.07
C LEU A 226 -24.42 -33.88 4.52
N ALA A 227 -25.69 -34.16 4.83
CA ALA A 227 -26.22 -34.21 6.18
C ALA A 227 -25.59 -35.36 6.96
N ILE A 228 -25.46 -36.55 6.38
CA ILE A 228 -24.83 -37.71 7.00
C ILE A 228 -23.35 -37.45 7.28
N ILE A 229 -22.61 -36.91 6.31
CA ILE A 229 -21.21 -36.54 6.48
C ILE A 229 -21.07 -35.46 7.55
N GLY A 230 -21.89 -34.41 7.54
CA GLY A 230 -21.89 -33.36 8.56
C GLY A 230 -22.11 -33.90 9.95
N PHE A 231 -23.08 -34.80 10.14
CA PHE A 231 -23.33 -35.47 11.40
C PHE A 231 -22.10 -36.28 11.86
N GLY A 232 -21.51 -37.08 10.98
CA GLY A 232 -20.30 -37.85 11.29
C GLY A 232 -19.13 -36.96 11.71
N VAL A 233 -18.85 -35.91 10.94
CA VAL A 233 -17.79 -34.95 11.28
C VAL A 233 -18.07 -34.27 12.63
N GLY A 234 -19.28 -33.76 12.86
CA GLY A 234 -19.64 -33.10 14.12
C GLY A 234 -19.62 -34.04 15.34
N PHE A 235 -19.91 -35.33 15.14
CA PHE A 235 -19.91 -36.31 16.21
C PHE A 235 -18.51 -36.86 16.56
N PHE A 236 -17.66 -37.11 15.54
CA PHE A 236 -16.34 -37.72 15.73
C PHE A 236 -15.17 -36.74 15.87
N LEU A 237 -15.31 -35.49 15.40
CA LEU A 237 -14.24 -34.49 15.42
C LEU A 237 -14.12 -33.57 16.65
N PRO A 238 -14.97 -33.57 17.68
CA PRO A 238 -14.65 -32.82 18.90
C PRO A 238 -13.47 -33.46 19.62
N ILE A 239 -12.26 -33.16 19.14
CA ILE A 239 -11.02 -33.41 19.90
C ILE A 239 -11.06 -32.42 21.06
N PRO A 240 -10.83 -32.87 22.31
CA PRO A 240 -10.81 -32.00 23.47
C PRO A 240 -9.58 -31.09 23.42
N PHE A 241 -9.68 -29.98 22.72
CA PHE A 241 -8.63 -28.95 22.73
C PHE A 241 -8.59 -28.11 24.02
N PHE A 242 -9.50 -28.42 24.97
CA PHE A 242 -9.55 -27.80 26.30
C PHE A 242 -9.42 -28.87 27.40
N SER A 243 -8.28 -29.52 27.46
CA SER A 243 -7.90 -30.26 28.63
C SER A 243 -6.49 -29.91 29.05
N GLY A 244 -6.39 -29.13 30.06
CA GLY A 244 -5.21 -29.17 30.90
C GLY A 244 -4.32 -27.95 30.91
N GLY A 245 -4.25 -27.35 32.08
CA GLY A 245 -3.00 -26.78 32.50
C GLY A 245 -3.03 -25.34 32.97
N SER A 246 -3.62 -25.09 34.09
CA SER A 246 -3.19 -24.00 34.96
C SER A 246 -1.68 -24.04 35.18
N ARG A 247 -0.94 -23.03 34.76
CA ARG A 247 0.32 -22.62 35.39
C ARG A 247 0.47 -21.13 35.28
N ARG A 248 0.24 -20.50 36.40
CA ARG A 248 0.91 -19.41 37.10
C ARG A 248 2.06 -18.72 36.37
N GLY A 249 1.96 -17.38 36.31
CA GLY A 249 3.00 -16.49 36.82
C GLY A 249 3.98 -15.97 35.80
N GLY A 250 4.00 -14.67 35.64
CA GLY A 250 5.11 -13.97 34.99
C GLY A 250 4.75 -12.57 34.54
N SER A 251 4.75 -11.64 35.49
CA SER A 251 4.79 -10.18 35.21
C SER A 251 6.14 -9.81 34.62
N SER A 252 6.16 -9.02 33.58
CA SER A 252 7.26 -8.08 33.25
C SER A 252 6.78 -7.08 32.23
N ARG A 253 6.47 -5.91 32.73
CA ARG A 253 7.23 -4.64 32.68
C ARG A 253 7.47 -4.11 31.27
N TYR A 254 6.66 -3.11 30.96
CA TYR A 254 6.95 -2.05 30.01
C TYR A 254 8.27 -1.35 30.35
N HIS A 255 9.11 -1.17 29.34
CA HIS A 255 10.13 -0.13 29.20
C HIS A 255 9.97 0.34 27.74
N GLY A 256 9.67 1.49 27.44
CA GLY A 256 9.89 2.87 27.71
C GLY A 256 11.32 3.30 27.38
N GLY A 257 11.48 4.08 26.29
CA GLY A 257 12.71 4.77 25.95
C GLY A 257 13.07 4.56 24.49
N GLY A 258 13.46 5.54 23.73
CA GLY A 258 13.93 6.87 24.00
C GLY A 258 14.27 7.54 22.67
N PHE A 259 14.00 8.78 22.59
CA PHE A 259 14.36 9.72 21.55
C PHE A 259 15.88 9.83 21.38
N PHE A 260 16.36 9.84 20.13
CA PHE A 260 17.62 10.50 19.81
C PHE A 260 17.43 11.43 18.61
N SER A 261 17.36 12.70 18.91
CA SER A 261 17.64 13.80 18.01
C SER A 261 19.15 13.95 17.86
N GLY A 262 19.63 14.02 16.64
CA GLY A 262 21.00 14.45 16.33
C GLY A 262 20.97 15.50 15.22
N PRO A 263 21.57 16.68 15.41
CA PRO A 263 21.68 17.69 14.37
C PRO A 263 22.93 17.43 13.54
N GLY A 264 22.76 17.33 12.24
CA GLY A 264 23.85 17.24 11.26
C GLY A 264 23.77 18.38 10.26
N THR A 265 24.48 19.44 10.55
CA THR A 265 24.85 20.53 9.64
C THR A 265 25.79 20.04 8.56
N GLY A 266 25.57 20.47 7.30
CA GLY A 266 26.54 20.28 6.23
C GLY A 266 26.01 20.83 4.91
N GLY A 267 26.16 22.14 4.68
CA GLY A 267 25.92 22.75 3.41
C GLY A 267 27.06 22.47 2.44
N PHE A 268 26.74 22.25 1.16
CA PHE A 268 27.60 22.52 0.02
C PHE A 268 26.76 23.12 -1.07
N SER A 269 26.97 24.42 -1.30
CA SER A 269 26.50 25.13 -2.47
C SER A 269 27.44 24.81 -3.64
N SER A 270 26.88 24.31 -4.73
CA SER A 270 27.57 24.30 -6.01
C SER A 270 26.65 24.99 -7.00
N GLY A 271 27.04 26.18 -7.41
CA GLY A 271 26.36 26.98 -8.37
C GLY A 271 26.49 26.38 -9.78
N GLY A 272 25.37 26.27 -10.44
CA GLY A 272 25.20 25.97 -11.85
C GLY A 272 23.72 26.15 -12.12
N GLY A 273 23.35 27.02 -13.05
CA GLY A 273 21.95 27.38 -13.33
C GLY A 273 21.09 26.19 -13.74
N GLY A 274 20.73 25.37 -12.79
CA GLY A 274 19.90 24.18 -12.90
C GLY A 274 18.67 24.35 -12.01
N PHE A 275 17.59 23.72 -12.42
CA PHE A 275 16.39 23.53 -11.62
C PHE A 275 16.78 22.98 -10.23
N SER A 276 16.33 23.65 -9.17
CA SER A 276 16.63 23.29 -7.79
C SER A 276 15.36 23.32 -6.96
N GLY A 277 15.18 22.32 -6.11
CA GLY A 277 14.14 22.34 -5.10
C GLY A 277 14.40 23.44 -4.06
N GLY A 278 13.34 24.03 -3.53
CA GLY A 278 13.37 25.16 -2.59
C GLY A 278 13.50 24.79 -1.12
N GLY A 279 13.66 23.49 -0.78
CA GLY A 279 13.90 23.03 0.59
C GLY A 279 12.65 22.67 1.39
N GLY A 280 11.55 22.34 0.76
CA GLY A 280 10.33 21.85 1.44
C GLY A 280 10.54 20.54 2.19
N SER A 281 9.75 20.30 3.23
CA SER A 281 9.74 19.06 4.02
C SER A 281 8.51 18.21 3.72
N PHE A 282 8.70 16.89 3.76
CA PHE A 282 7.66 15.90 3.53
C PHE A 282 7.43 15.08 4.80
N GLY A 283 6.17 14.73 5.07
CA GLY A 283 5.76 13.96 6.25
C GLY A 283 5.25 12.55 5.90
N GLY A 284 5.40 12.15 4.63
CA GLY A 284 4.81 10.90 4.14
C GLY A 284 3.33 11.01 3.79
N GLY A 285 2.76 12.22 3.80
CA GLY A 285 1.42 12.48 3.28
C GLY A 285 1.32 12.19 1.80
N GLY A 286 0.13 11.80 1.33
CA GLY A 286 -0.11 11.45 -0.06
C GLY A 286 -0.78 10.09 -0.25
N ALA A 287 -0.70 9.52 -1.43
CA ALA A 287 -1.33 8.23 -1.72
C ALA A 287 -0.55 7.41 -2.74
N SER A 288 -0.72 6.08 -2.64
CA SER A 288 -0.17 5.12 -3.61
C SER A 288 -1.28 4.34 -4.30
N GLY A 289 -1.02 3.89 -5.51
CA GLY A 289 -1.90 3.04 -6.28
C GLY A 289 -1.17 2.18 -7.30
N GLY A 290 -1.92 1.29 -7.97
CA GLY A 290 -1.37 0.48 -9.07
C GLY A 290 -2.40 0.37 -10.20
N TRP A 291 -1.96 0.11 -11.45
CA TRP A 291 -2.80 -0.03 -12.64
C TRP A 291 -2.65 -1.36 -13.36
#